data_cfc3e061423b592123a6a7aa1d3db680
#
_entry.id   cfc3e061423b592123a6a7aa1d3db680
#
_cell.length_a   1.000
_cell.length_b   1.000
_cell.length_c   1.000
_cell.angle_alpha   90.00
_cell.angle_beta   90.00
_cell.angle_gamma   90.00
#
_symmetry.space_group_name_H-M   'P 1'
#
loop_
_entity.id
_entity.type
_entity.pdbx_description
1 polymer ?
#
loop_
_entity_poly.entity_id
_entity_poly.type
_entity_poly.pdbx_seq_one_letter_code
_entity_poly.pdbx_strand_id
1 'polypeptide(L)'
;TPGRPVVKLKASGSEVTANISISATANIKKDGKNMLTVQPKLSFTQSLSVQTNVNGGKVWIDMSVTIRSMSKIELTVTASTGGKTTVFSKAKDTLSEIVKPEGIQEGDYESYDQSVSDLMDTMNSIVATSLKYNDLFDILLLNLRFSFYGIITVGFEVHLVGQVGVLATFGVEIVARSGERIGFKYNFLKFKGSSYTEKLESSVTNNIYLIGKVGARVGLRLTLSVTMCGIATAYITGSLYAYAELTGLFFNTTNLLSGANTNLGALKFEVGIDVVVSLGLKVRLIFKTIRKNWTVYTGRWPLWSTSVSSSMSYMDEEELEVSRADFIREHLPTIH
;
A
#
# COMPACT_ATOMS: atom_id res chain seq x y z
N THR A 1 -17.78 6.58 -11.05
CA THR A 1 -18.56 5.76 -11.99
C THR A 1 -18.75 4.40 -11.37
N PRO A 2 -19.98 3.93 -11.12
CA PRO A 2 -20.20 2.57 -10.67
C PRO A 2 -19.78 1.60 -11.77
N GLY A 3 -19.02 0.58 -11.39
CA GLY A 3 -18.61 -0.50 -12.29
C GLY A 3 -19.79 -1.43 -12.58
N ARG A 4 -19.78 -2.07 -13.74
CA ARG A 4 -20.73 -3.14 -14.03
C ARG A 4 -20.36 -4.40 -13.23
N PRO A 5 -21.34 -5.20 -12.76
CA PRO A 5 -21.04 -6.46 -12.14
C PRO A 5 -20.30 -7.37 -13.13
N VAL A 6 -19.21 -7.97 -12.68
CA VAL A 6 -18.44 -8.94 -13.44
C VAL A 6 -18.75 -10.31 -12.86
N VAL A 7 -19.26 -11.20 -13.71
CA VAL A 7 -19.56 -12.61 -13.36
C VAL A 7 -18.54 -13.49 -14.09
N LYS A 8 -17.86 -14.35 -13.35
CA LYS A 8 -16.94 -15.34 -13.89
C LYS A 8 -17.36 -16.72 -13.41
N LEU A 9 -17.51 -17.65 -14.33
CA LEU A 9 -17.77 -19.06 -14.06
C LEU A 9 -16.54 -19.86 -14.49
N LYS A 10 -16.09 -20.76 -13.64
CA LYS A 10 -15.00 -21.67 -13.93
C LYS A 10 -15.43 -23.08 -13.50
N ALA A 11 -15.30 -24.04 -14.42
CA ALA A 11 -15.46 -25.45 -14.13
C ALA A 11 -14.10 -26.14 -14.30
N SER A 12 -13.73 -26.99 -13.35
CA SER A 12 -12.49 -27.77 -13.37
C SER A 12 -12.73 -29.13 -12.70
N GLY A 13 -12.73 -30.20 -13.48
CA GLY A 13 -13.01 -31.54 -12.97
C GLY A 13 -14.40 -31.63 -12.31
N SER A 14 -14.43 -32.01 -11.03
CA SER A 14 -15.64 -32.11 -10.22
C SER A 14 -16.04 -30.82 -9.49
N GLU A 15 -15.37 -29.71 -9.78
CA GLU A 15 -15.61 -28.42 -9.10
C GLU A 15 -16.12 -27.36 -10.08
N VAL A 16 -17.15 -26.63 -9.64
CA VAL A 16 -17.67 -25.45 -10.33
C VAL A 16 -17.56 -24.27 -9.39
N THR A 17 -16.92 -23.18 -9.84
CA THR A 17 -16.76 -21.95 -9.09
C THR A 17 -17.46 -20.80 -9.81
N ALA A 18 -18.29 -20.05 -9.09
CA ALA A 18 -18.90 -18.79 -9.51
C ALA A 18 -18.29 -17.63 -8.73
N ASN A 19 -17.83 -16.62 -9.44
CA ASN A 19 -17.33 -15.37 -8.84
C ASN A 19 -18.12 -14.19 -9.38
N ILE A 20 -18.69 -13.38 -8.51
CA ILE A 20 -19.40 -12.14 -8.83
C ILE A 20 -18.68 -11.00 -8.14
N SER A 21 -18.30 -9.96 -8.87
CA SER A 21 -17.67 -8.79 -8.29
C SER A 21 -18.26 -7.48 -8.84
N ILE A 22 -18.41 -6.51 -7.96
CA ILE A 22 -18.86 -5.15 -8.26
C ILE A 22 -17.84 -4.21 -7.65
N SER A 23 -17.38 -3.24 -8.41
CA SER A 23 -16.48 -2.19 -7.93
C SER A 23 -16.91 -0.83 -8.44
N ALA A 24 -16.59 0.21 -7.69
CA ALA A 24 -16.74 1.59 -8.10
C ALA A 24 -15.44 2.34 -7.87
N THR A 25 -15.25 3.46 -8.55
CA THR A 25 -14.09 4.32 -8.34
C THR A 25 -14.54 5.78 -8.33
N ALA A 26 -14.22 6.48 -7.26
CA ALA A 26 -14.38 7.91 -7.14
C ALA A 26 -13.01 8.59 -7.02
N ASN A 27 -12.76 9.63 -7.82
CA ASN A 27 -11.50 10.35 -7.82
C ASN A 27 -11.73 11.81 -7.48
N ILE A 28 -11.00 12.32 -6.51
CA ILE A 28 -10.88 13.75 -6.23
C ILE A 28 -9.62 14.24 -6.93
N LYS A 29 -9.76 15.25 -7.80
CA LYS A 29 -8.67 15.79 -8.60
C LYS A 29 -8.32 17.21 -8.15
N LYS A 30 -7.02 17.52 -8.18
CA LYS A 30 -6.48 18.88 -8.08
C LYS A 30 -5.53 19.09 -9.25
N ASP A 31 -5.69 20.19 -9.98
CA ASP A 31 -4.89 20.54 -11.16
C ASP A 31 -4.84 19.40 -12.23
N GLY A 32 -5.97 18.72 -12.44
CA GLY A 32 -6.09 17.62 -13.39
C GLY A 32 -5.49 16.28 -12.94
N LYS A 33 -4.88 16.21 -11.74
CA LYS A 33 -4.29 14.99 -11.18
C LYS A 33 -5.17 14.40 -10.08
N ASN A 34 -5.26 13.06 -10.03
CA ASN A 34 -5.93 12.38 -8.94
C ASN A 34 -5.12 12.54 -7.65
N MET A 35 -5.71 13.20 -6.66
CA MET A 35 -5.10 13.37 -5.34
C MET A 35 -5.62 12.33 -4.35
N LEU A 36 -6.88 11.97 -4.47
CA LEU A 36 -7.52 10.96 -3.64
C LEU A 36 -8.37 10.06 -4.54
N THR A 37 -8.22 8.77 -4.36
CA THR A 37 -9.02 7.74 -5.04
C THR A 37 -9.69 6.87 -3.98
N VAL A 38 -11.01 6.71 -4.09
CA VAL A 38 -11.82 5.85 -3.23
C VAL A 38 -12.39 4.72 -4.07
N GLN A 39 -12.14 3.48 -3.66
CA GLN A 39 -12.52 2.28 -4.39
C GLN A 39 -13.23 1.29 -3.48
N PRO A 40 -14.57 1.35 -3.37
CA PRO A 40 -15.34 0.26 -2.80
C PRO A 40 -15.41 -0.93 -3.77
N LYS A 41 -15.30 -2.12 -3.24
CA LYS A 41 -15.43 -3.38 -3.98
C LYS A 41 -16.18 -4.40 -3.15
N LEU A 42 -17.14 -5.06 -3.79
CA LEU A 42 -17.87 -6.20 -3.25
C LEU A 42 -17.59 -7.41 -4.15
N SER A 43 -17.23 -8.52 -3.56
CA SER A 43 -17.09 -9.78 -4.30
C SER A 43 -17.73 -10.93 -3.53
N PHE A 44 -18.31 -11.85 -4.27
CA PHE A 44 -18.88 -13.09 -3.78
C PHE A 44 -18.35 -14.23 -4.63
N THR A 45 -17.82 -15.24 -3.97
CA THR A 45 -17.32 -16.45 -4.62
C THR A 45 -18.01 -17.65 -3.99
N GLN A 46 -18.56 -18.53 -4.81
CA GLN A 46 -19.13 -19.79 -4.39
C GLN A 46 -18.52 -20.92 -5.18
N SER A 47 -18.08 -21.98 -4.52
CA SER A 47 -17.64 -23.20 -5.16
C SER A 47 -18.48 -24.39 -4.72
N LEU A 48 -18.74 -25.26 -5.67
CA LEU A 48 -19.42 -26.54 -5.50
C LEU A 48 -18.50 -27.65 -6.00
N SER A 49 -18.18 -28.60 -5.14
CA SER A 49 -17.38 -29.78 -5.51
C SER A 49 -18.11 -31.06 -5.17
N VAL A 50 -18.15 -32.00 -6.13
CA VAL A 50 -18.74 -33.32 -5.95
C VAL A 50 -17.63 -34.34 -5.88
N GLN A 51 -17.65 -35.18 -4.85
CA GLN A 51 -16.68 -36.24 -4.65
C GLN A 51 -17.40 -37.59 -4.45
N THR A 52 -16.85 -38.63 -5.05
CA THR A 52 -17.31 -39.99 -4.87
C THR A 52 -16.11 -40.88 -4.53
N ASN A 53 -16.13 -41.48 -3.35
CA ASN A 53 -15.10 -42.40 -2.90
C ASN A 53 -15.72 -43.81 -2.78
N VAL A 54 -15.06 -44.78 -3.40
CA VAL A 54 -15.43 -46.18 -3.33
C VAL A 54 -14.31 -46.96 -2.68
N ASN A 55 -14.63 -47.64 -1.59
CA ASN A 55 -13.67 -48.53 -0.94
C ASN A 55 -14.08 -50.00 -1.15
N GLY A 56 -13.45 -50.61 -2.16
CA GLY A 56 -13.73 -51.97 -2.54
C GLY A 56 -13.43 -53.01 -1.45
N GLY A 57 -12.43 -52.77 -0.58
CA GLY A 57 -12.10 -53.68 0.52
C GLY A 57 -13.08 -53.64 1.69
N LYS A 58 -13.81 -52.53 1.87
CA LYS A 58 -14.84 -52.36 2.92
C LYS A 58 -16.25 -52.31 2.39
N VAL A 59 -16.43 -52.48 1.09
CA VAL A 59 -17.72 -52.54 0.38
C VAL A 59 -18.66 -51.39 0.76
N TRP A 60 -18.16 -50.16 0.70
CA TRP A 60 -18.96 -48.96 0.92
C TRP A 60 -18.68 -47.87 -0.16
N ILE A 61 -19.68 -47.07 -0.39
CA ILE A 61 -19.61 -45.86 -1.21
C ILE A 61 -19.83 -44.64 -0.31
N ASP A 62 -19.00 -43.60 -0.48
CA ASP A 62 -19.18 -42.27 0.11
C ASP A 62 -19.34 -41.28 -1.03
N MET A 63 -20.50 -40.64 -1.09
CA MET A 63 -20.77 -39.54 -2.03
C MET A 63 -20.96 -38.28 -1.24
N SER A 64 -20.21 -37.22 -1.58
CA SER A 64 -20.33 -35.95 -0.89
C SER A 64 -20.33 -34.76 -1.84
N VAL A 65 -21.04 -33.74 -1.44
CA VAL A 65 -21.06 -32.40 -2.06
C VAL A 65 -20.48 -31.42 -1.07
N THR A 66 -19.43 -30.73 -1.48
CA THR A 66 -18.81 -29.66 -0.70
C THR A 66 -19.23 -28.32 -1.28
N ILE A 67 -19.78 -27.47 -0.44
CA ILE A 67 -20.18 -26.10 -0.78
C ILE A 67 -19.26 -25.15 0.01
N ARG A 68 -18.56 -24.26 -0.67
CA ARG A 68 -17.78 -23.20 -0.04
C ARG A 68 -18.25 -21.85 -0.56
N SER A 69 -18.42 -20.91 0.33
CA SER A 69 -18.82 -19.54 0.03
C SER A 69 -17.85 -18.56 0.65
N MET A 70 -17.47 -17.54 -0.10
CA MET A 70 -16.67 -16.43 0.38
C MET A 70 -17.30 -15.10 -0.07
N SER A 71 -17.62 -14.26 0.89
CA SER A 71 -18.07 -12.89 0.67
C SER A 71 -16.99 -11.93 1.12
N LYS A 72 -16.66 -10.95 0.29
CA LYS A 72 -15.63 -9.96 0.57
C LYS A 72 -16.15 -8.56 0.29
N ILE A 73 -16.05 -7.70 1.30
CA ILE A 73 -16.28 -6.25 1.17
C ILE A 73 -14.94 -5.57 1.38
N GLU A 74 -14.55 -4.73 0.45
CA GLU A 74 -13.28 -4.00 0.48
C GLU A 74 -13.52 -2.51 0.20
N LEU A 75 -12.99 -1.65 1.05
CA LEU A 75 -12.91 -0.21 0.83
C LEU A 75 -11.44 0.20 0.83
N THR A 76 -10.97 0.72 -0.29
CA THR A 76 -9.61 1.23 -0.42
C THR A 76 -9.63 2.73 -0.68
N VAL A 77 -8.84 3.47 0.07
CA VAL A 77 -8.63 4.91 -0.08
C VAL A 77 -7.16 5.14 -0.34
N THR A 78 -6.83 5.71 -1.50
CA THR A 78 -5.45 6.01 -1.88
C THR A 78 -5.26 7.51 -2.02
N ALA A 79 -4.29 8.06 -1.30
CA ALA A 79 -3.83 9.44 -1.44
C ALA A 79 -2.48 9.47 -2.17
N SER A 80 -2.35 10.32 -3.20
CA SER A 80 -1.11 10.39 -3.99
C SER A 80 -0.90 11.78 -4.56
N THR A 81 0.28 12.35 -4.35
CA THR A 81 0.75 13.55 -5.05
C THR A 81 1.27 13.25 -6.46
N GLY A 82 1.24 12.00 -6.85
CA GLY A 82 1.70 11.43 -8.12
C GLY A 82 2.80 10.39 -7.87
N GLY A 83 2.58 9.17 -8.29
CA GLY A 83 3.49 8.03 -8.11
C GLY A 83 2.79 6.72 -8.46
N LYS A 84 3.56 5.63 -8.53
CA LYS A 84 3.01 4.30 -8.81
C LYS A 84 2.57 3.65 -7.49
N THR A 85 1.30 3.35 -7.37
CA THR A 85 0.69 2.69 -6.20
C THR A 85 0.82 1.16 -6.22
N THR A 86 1.43 0.59 -7.28
CA THR A 86 1.58 -0.87 -7.45
C THR A 86 2.40 -1.54 -6.34
N VAL A 87 3.31 -0.80 -5.70
CA VAL A 87 4.10 -1.31 -4.56
C VAL A 87 3.20 -1.60 -3.36
N PHE A 88 2.15 -0.81 -3.17
CA PHE A 88 1.24 -0.97 -2.03
C PHE A 88 0.29 -2.15 -2.17
N SER A 89 -0.15 -2.47 -3.40
CA SER A 89 -0.93 -3.69 -3.62
C SER A 89 -0.10 -4.94 -3.31
N LYS A 90 1.17 -4.97 -3.74
CA LYS A 90 2.08 -6.06 -3.37
C LYS A 90 2.31 -6.14 -1.86
N ALA A 91 2.58 -5.00 -1.21
CA ALA A 91 2.77 -4.95 0.23
C ALA A 91 1.53 -5.46 0.98
N LYS A 92 0.33 -5.07 0.55
CA LYS A 92 -0.93 -5.59 1.11
C LYS A 92 -1.05 -7.11 0.96
N ASP A 93 -0.76 -7.63 -0.23
CA ASP A 93 -0.85 -9.06 -0.52
C ASP A 93 0.13 -9.84 0.38
N THR A 94 1.39 -9.41 0.46
CA THR A 94 2.39 -10.00 1.36
C THR A 94 1.94 -9.96 2.82
N LEU A 95 1.43 -8.83 3.30
CA LEU A 95 0.96 -8.71 4.68
C LEU A 95 -0.22 -9.63 4.99
N SER A 96 -1.14 -9.78 4.05
CA SER A 96 -2.29 -10.68 4.20
C SER A 96 -1.89 -12.16 4.21
N GLU A 97 -0.72 -12.51 3.67
CA GLU A 97 -0.15 -13.85 3.73
C GLU A 97 0.60 -14.09 5.06
N ILE A 98 1.31 -13.08 5.57
CA ILE A 98 2.05 -13.15 6.84
C ILE A 98 1.08 -13.22 8.01
N VAL A 99 0.07 -12.33 8.03
CA VAL A 99 -0.87 -12.20 9.14
C VAL A 99 -2.05 -13.14 8.93
N LYS A 100 -1.96 -14.35 9.48
CA LYS A 100 -3.05 -15.31 9.44
C LYS A 100 -4.07 -15.02 10.54
N PRO A 101 -5.39 -15.20 10.26
CA PRO A 101 -6.46 -14.96 11.26
C PRO A 101 -6.39 -15.88 12.48
N GLU A 102 -5.63 -16.97 12.39
CA GLU A 102 -5.49 -17.98 13.45
C GLU A 102 -4.38 -17.65 14.45
N GLY A 103 -3.65 -16.53 14.23
CA GLY A 103 -2.49 -16.16 15.00
C GLY A 103 -1.25 -17.00 14.66
N ILE A 104 -0.09 -16.57 15.16
CA ILE A 104 1.13 -17.39 15.15
C ILE A 104 0.98 -18.34 16.33
N GLN A 105 1.02 -19.65 16.07
CA GLN A 105 0.92 -20.64 17.15
C GLN A 105 2.13 -20.50 18.07
N GLU A 106 1.88 -20.56 19.38
CA GLU A 106 2.92 -20.53 20.41
C GLU A 106 3.92 -21.67 20.18
N GLY A 107 5.20 -21.34 19.96
CA GLY A 107 6.27 -22.32 19.68
C GLY A 107 6.77 -22.37 18.23
N ASP A 108 6.17 -21.68 17.28
CA ASP A 108 6.64 -21.62 15.88
C ASP A 108 7.52 -20.38 15.63
N TYR A 109 8.71 -20.39 16.28
CA TYR A 109 9.68 -19.29 16.20
C TYR A 109 10.27 -19.09 14.80
N GLU A 110 10.41 -20.15 14.00
CA GLU A 110 10.95 -20.05 12.64
C GLU A 110 9.98 -19.30 11.71
N SER A 111 8.70 -19.56 11.84
CA SER A 111 7.69 -18.84 11.05
C SER A 111 7.54 -17.37 11.47
N TYR A 112 7.80 -17.07 12.76
CA TYR A 112 7.81 -15.71 13.29
C TYR A 112 8.98 -14.90 12.71
N ASP A 113 10.20 -15.43 12.77
CA ASP A 113 11.39 -14.75 12.24
C ASP A 113 11.28 -14.51 10.73
N GLN A 114 10.74 -15.48 9.99
CA GLN A 114 10.47 -15.31 8.55
C GLN A 114 9.45 -14.19 8.30
N SER A 115 8.38 -14.15 9.08
CA SER A 115 7.34 -13.13 8.96
C SER A 115 7.88 -11.72 9.25
N VAL A 116 8.76 -11.58 10.25
CA VAL A 116 9.43 -10.31 10.57
C VAL A 116 10.38 -9.91 9.43
N SER A 117 11.13 -10.86 8.88
CA SER A 117 12.00 -10.61 7.72
C SER A 117 11.21 -10.11 6.51
N ASP A 118 10.13 -10.79 6.15
CA ASP A 118 9.25 -10.43 5.02
C ASP A 118 8.60 -9.05 5.21
N LEU A 119 8.25 -8.71 6.48
CA LEU A 119 7.77 -7.39 6.85
C LEU A 119 8.83 -6.31 6.59
N MET A 120 10.06 -6.56 7.03
CA MET A 120 11.17 -5.61 6.85
C MET A 120 11.52 -5.42 5.37
N ASP A 121 11.50 -6.49 4.56
CA ASP A 121 11.71 -6.42 3.13
C ASP A 121 10.59 -5.63 2.43
N THR A 122 9.35 -5.85 2.84
CA THR A 122 8.20 -5.07 2.36
C THR A 122 8.36 -3.60 2.72
N MET A 123 8.76 -3.28 3.95
CA MET A 123 9.04 -1.92 4.40
C MET A 123 10.16 -1.28 3.57
N ASN A 124 11.26 -1.99 3.34
CA ASN A 124 12.37 -1.49 2.53
C ASN A 124 11.95 -1.21 1.09
N SER A 125 11.06 -2.01 0.51
CA SER A 125 10.52 -1.77 -0.83
C SER A 125 9.68 -0.50 -0.91
N ILE A 126 8.91 -0.19 0.16
CA ILE A 126 8.12 1.05 0.26
C ILE A 126 9.06 2.25 0.46
N VAL A 127 10.08 2.11 1.30
CA VAL A 127 11.11 3.15 1.53
C VAL A 127 11.83 3.52 0.22
N ALA A 128 12.17 2.52 -0.59
CA ALA A 128 12.81 2.70 -1.89
C ALA A 128 11.91 3.41 -2.91
N THR A 129 10.59 3.48 -2.68
CA THR A 129 9.66 4.15 -3.58
C THR A 129 9.86 5.65 -3.54
N SER A 130 10.14 6.26 -4.70
CA SER A 130 10.32 7.70 -4.81
C SER A 130 9.01 8.44 -4.62
N LEU A 131 8.98 9.39 -3.70
CA LEU A 131 7.87 10.35 -3.57
C LEU A 131 7.93 11.37 -4.69
N LYS A 132 6.77 11.69 -5.23
CA LYS A 132 6.62 12.86 -6.09
C LYS A 132 6.20 14.04 -5.24
N TYR A 133 7.07 15.02 -5.17
CA TYR A 133 6.85 16.24 -4.42
C TYR A 133 6.11 17.28 -5.27
N ASN A 134 5.16 17.96 -4.67
CA ASN A 134 4.48 19.13 -5.22
C ASN A 134 4.85 20.36 -4.40
N ASP A 135 5.00 21.50 -5.07
CA ASP A 135 5.29 22.75 -4.42
C ASP A 135 4.14 23.15 -3.48
N LEU A 136 4.45 23.38 -2.21
CA LEU A 136 3.57 23.95 -1.21
C LEU A 136 3.66 25.48 -1.26
N PHE A 137 4.89 25.97 -1.36
CA PHE A 137 5.20 27.37 -1.59
C PHE A 137 6.47 27.50 -2.46
N ASP A 138 6.58 28.62 -3.16
CA ASP A 138 7.71 29.00 -4.00
C ASP A 138 7.89 30.52 -3.89
N ILE A 139 8.87 30.95 -3.08
CA ILE A 139 9.11 32.35 -2.74
C ILE A 139 10.38 32.82 -3.46
N LEU A 140 10.23 33.79 -4.33
CA LEU A 140 11.36 34.41 -5.01
C LEU A 140 12.12 35.30 -4.01
N LEU A 141 13.38 34.96 -3.75
CA LEU A 141 14.27 35.72 -2.86
C LEU A 141 15.11 36.73 -3.61
N LEU A 142 15.58 36.35 -4.80
CA LEU A 142 16.47 37.21 -5.60
C LEU A 142 16.16 36.98 -7.09
N ASN A 143 16.11 38.09 -7.85
CA ASN A 143 15.97 38.06 -9.30
C ASN A 143 16.90 39.13 -9.91
N LEU A 144 17.95 38.66 -10.54
CA LEU A 144 18.90 39.53 -11.26
C LEU A 144 18.78 39.25 -12.76
N ARG A 145 18.70 40.31 -13.54
CA ARG A 145 18.62 40.22 -15.02
C ARG A 145 19.55 41.22 -15.66
N PHE A 146 20.36 40.74 -16.56
CA PHE A 146 21.31 41.50 -17.35
C PHE A 146 20.97 41.35 -18.81
N SER A 147 20.69 42.45 -19.49
CA SER A 147 20.38 42.46 -20.92
C SER A 147 21.55 43.04 -21.70
N PHE A 148 21.94 42.30 -22.74
CA PHE A 148 23.03 42.70 -23.66
C PHE A 148 22.42 43.04 -25.01
N TYR A 149 22.55 44.30 -25.40
CA TYR A 149 22.06 44.88 -26.67
C TYR A 149 20.59 44.59 -26.96
N GLY A 150 19.77 44.28 -25.95
CA GLY A 150 18.36 43.93 -26.16
C GLY A 150 18.12 42.55 -26.78
N ILE A 151 19.18 41.81 -27.13
CA ILE A 151 19.12 40.56 -27.83
C ILE A 151 19.24 39.36 -26.88
N ILE A 152 20.19 39.44 -25.96
CA ILE A 152 20.46 38.36 -24.99
C ILE A 152 20.18 38.86 -23.59
N THR A 153 19.39 38.12 -22.84
CA THR A 153 19.15 38.37 -21.42
C THR A 153 19.64 37.19 -20.61
N VAL A 154 20.50 37.45 -19.65
CA VAL A 154 20.94 36.47 -18.65
C VAL A 154 20.17 36.76 -17.35
N GLY A 155 19.51 35.74 -16.83
CA GLY A 155 18.74 35.81 -15.59
C GLY A 155 19.30 34.86 -14.53
N PHE A 156 19.34 35.34 -13.29
CA PHE A 156 19.69 34.54 -12.12
C PHE A 156 18.58 34.72 -11.09
N GLU A 157 17.97 33.61 -10.69
CA GLU A 157 16.86 33.60 -9.73
C GLU A 157 17.18 32.66 -8.57
N VAL A 158 16.85 33.10 -7.35
CA VAL A 158 16.96 32.33 -6.13
C VAL A 158 15.56 32.21 -5.53
N HIS A 159 15.09 31.01 -5.28
CA HIS A 159 13.82 30.76 -4.66
C HIS A 159 13.97 29.94 -3.38
N LEU A 160 13.18 30.26 -2.39
CA LEU A 160 12.90 29.37 -1.26
C LEU A 160 11.69 28.52 -1.60
N VAL A 161 11.85 27.22 -1.59
CA VAL A 161 10.81 26.28 -2.03
C VAL A 161 10.52 25.30 -0.91
N GLY A 162 9.24 25.16 -0.58
CA GLY A 162 8.72 24.10 0.26
C GLY A 162 7.86 23.14 -0.54
N GLN A 163 8.06 21.85 -0.35
CA GLN A 163 7.38 20.79 -1.09
C GLN A 163 6.86 19.70 -0.17
N VAL A 164 5.78 19.07 -0.57
CA VAL A 164 5.18 17.93 0.13
C VAL A 164 4.91 16.80 -0.85
N GLY A 165 5.21 15.59 -0.41
CA GLY A 165 4.93 14.36 -1.13
C GLY A 165 4.09 13.42 -0.28
N VAL A 166 3.07 12.81 -0.87
CA VAL A 166 2.22 11.83 -0.21
C VAL A 166 1.99 10.66 -1.17
N LEU A 167 2.15 9.48 -0.65
CA LEU A 167 1.80 8.24 -1.32
C LEU A 167 1.37 7.26 -0.24
N ALA A 168 0.05 7.13 -0.02
CA ALA A 168 -0.50 6.31 1.05
C ALA A 168 -1.78 5.60 0.60
N THR A 169 -1.97 4.39 1.10
CA THR A 169 -3.18 3.61 0.91
C THR A 169 -3.68 3.13 2.26
N PHE A 170 -4.93 3.43 2.54
CA PHE A 170 -5.68 2.90 3.67
C PHE A 170 -6.76 1.97 3.14
N GLY A 171 -6.99 0.85 3.81
CA GLY A 171 -8.08 -0.04 3.43
C GLY A 171 -8.66 -0.79 4.60
N VAL A 172 -9.93 -1.13 4.42
CA VAL A 172 -10.70 -2.00 5.30
C VAL A 172 -11.26 -3.13 4.45
N GLU A 173 -11.09 -4.35 4.90
CA GLU A 173 -11.51 -5.55 4.20
C GLU A 173 -12.22 -6.48 5.18
N ILE A 174 -13.46 -6.82 4.89
CA ILE A 174 -14.23 -7.82 5.64
C ILE A 174 -14.40 -9.04 4.76
N VAL A 175 -13.94 -10.19 5.23
CA VAL A 175 -14.03 -11.46 4.53
C VAL A 175 -14.81 -12.45 5.39
N ALA A 176 -15.96 -12.90 4.87
CA ALA A 176 -16.72 -13.97 5.48
C ALA A 176 -16.54 -15.26 4.64
N ARG A 177 -16.16 -16.33 5.29
CA ARG A 177 -16.01 -17.66 4.67
C ARG A 177 -16.90 -18.65 5.38
N SER A 178 -17.51 -19.54 4.61
CA SER A 178 -18.23 -20.69 5.13
C SER A 178 -18.01 -21.89 4.20
N GLY A 179 -17.92 -23.06 4.78
CA GLY A 179 -17.78 -24.30 4.04
C GLY A 179 -18.52 -25.43 4.74
N GLU A 180 -19.30 -26.16 3.98
CA GLU A 180 -20.02 -27.33 4.45
C GLU A 180 -19.86 -28.48 3.46
N ARG A 181 -19.76 -29.69 4.01
CA ARG A 181 -19.80 -30.93 3.24
C ARG A 181 -21.02 -31.72 3.67
N ILE A 182 -21.86 -32.02 2.70
CA ILE A 182 -23.03 -32.89 2.87
C ILE A 182 -22.75 -34.19 2.15
N GLY A 183 -22.86 -35.30 2.83
CA GLY A 183 -22.51 -36.60 2.25
C GLY A 183 -23.47 -37.70 2.67
N PHE A 184 -23.38 -38.79 1.89
CA PHE A 184 -24.12 -40.03 2.12
C PHE A 184 -23.16 -41.20 1.99
N LYS A 185 -23.08 -42.02 3.04
CA LYS A 185 -22.32 -43.29 3.08
C LYS A 185 -23.26 -44.45 3.00
N TYR A 186 -22.98 -45.39 2.09
CA TYR A 186 -23.74 -46.61 1.97
C TYR A 186 -22.81 -47.85 2.09
N ASN A 187 -23.16 -48.74 3.00
CA ASN A 187 -22.43 -49.99 3.22
C ASN A 187 -23.23 -51.15 2.62
N PHE A 188 -22.69 -51.78 1.58
CA PHE A 188 -23.35 -52.89 0.84
C PHE A 188 -23.46 -54.18 1.65
N LEU A 189 -22.54 -54.46 2.58
CA LEU A 189 -22.59 -55.68 3.40
C LEU A 189 -23.67 -55.59 4.47
N LYS A 190 -23.90 -54.40 5.02
CA LYS A 190 -24.88 -54.19 6.08
C LYS A 190 -26.22 -53.68 5.58
N PHE A 191 -26.32 -53.38 4.28
CA PHE A 191 -27.49 -52.76 3.64
C PHE A 191 -27.97 -51.51 4.39
N LYS A 192 -27.00 -50.70 4.92
CA LYS A 192 -27.29 -49.50 5.69
C LYS A 192 -26.64 -48.28 5.05
N GLY A 193 -27.44 -47.20 4.96
CA GLY A 193 -26.98 -45.87 4.57
C GLY A 193 -27.09 -44.90 5.72
N SER A 194 -26.21 -43.89 5.74
CA SER A 194 -26.26 -42.77 6.67
C SER A 194 -25.86 -41.48 5.94
N SER A 195 -26.60 -40.42 6.17
CA SER A 195 -26.23 -39.09 5.76
C SER A 195 -25.38 -38.40 6.85
N TYR A 196 -24.53 -37.52 6.44
CA TYR A 196 -23.75 -36.67 7.35
C TYR A 196 -23.62 -35.25 6.81
N THR A 197 -23.48 -34.33 7.72
CA THR A 197 -23.11 -32.91 7.43
C THR A 197 -21.89 -32.58 8.26
N GLU A 198 -20.87 -32.09 7.60
CA GLU A 198 -19.61 -31.68 8.21
C GLU A 198 -19.38 -30.18 7.94
N LYS A 199 -19.24 -29.41 8.99
CA LYS A 199 -18.82 -28.01 8.88
C LYS A 199 -17.32 -27.97 8.67
N LEU A 200 -16.86 -27.46 7.52
CA LEU A 200 -15.43 -27.43 7.15
C LEU A 200 -14.77 -26.17 7.65
N GLU A 201 -15.41 -25.02 7.41
CA GLU A 201 -14.87 -23.73 7.79
C GLU A 201 -15.99 -22.75 8.13
N SER A 202 -15.71 -21.83 9.04
CA SER A 202 -16.56 -20.67 9.30
C SER A 202 -15.67 -19.59 9.89
N SER A 203 -15.46 -18.53 9.16
CA SER A 203 -14.67 -17.39 9.64
C SER A 203 -15.23 -16.08 9.13
N VAL A 204 -15.15 -15.06 9.95
CA VAL A 204 -15.40 -13.68 9.54
C VAL A 204 -14.20 -12.88 10.02
N THR A 205 -13.40 -12.40 9.08
CA THR A 205 -12.21 -11.62 9.37
C THR A 205 -12.41 -10.18 8.95
N ASN A 206 -11.93 -9.27 9.77
CA ASN A 206 -11.82 -7.85 9.47
C ASN A 206 -10.35 -7.49 9.39
N ASN A 207 -9.91 -7.03 8.24
CA ASN A 207 -8.54 -6.59 7.99
C ASN A 207 -8.52 -5.09 7.82
N ILE A 208 -7.65 -4.41 8.55
CA ILE A 208 -7.39 -2.98 8.41
C ILE A 208 -5.93 -2.80 8.05
N TYR A 209 -5.64 -2.05 7.01
CA TYR A 209 -4.27 -1.77 6.63
C TYR A 209 -4.06 -0.29 6.30
N LEU A 210 -2.88 0.19 6.67
CA LEU A 210 -2.38 1.51 6.30
C LEU A 210 -0.95 1.34 5.81
N ILE A 211 -0.71 1.68 4.57
CA ILE A 211 0.60 1.57 3.94
C ILE A 211 0.90 2.90 3.28
N GLY A 212 2.01 3.53 3.65
CA GLY A 212 2.26 4.82 3.05
C GLY A 212 3.62 5.41 3.32
N LYS A 213 3.90 6.43 2.55
CA LYS A 213 5.07 7.29 2.66
C LYS A 213 4.62 8.74 2.52
N VAL A 214 5.01 9.55 3.47
CA VAL A 214 4.77 10.98 3.50
C VAL A 214 6.11 11.68 3.65
N GLY A 215 6.32 12.75 2.91
CA GLY A 215 7.55 13.51 3.01
C GLY A 215 7.32 15.01 2.85
N ALA A 216 8.16 15.77 3.48
CA ALA A 216 8.27 17.21 3.29
C ALA A 216 9.72 17.57 3.02
N ARG A 217 9.93 18.57 2.18
CA ARG A 217 11.26 19.13 1.96
C ARG A 217 11.21 20.64 1.76
N VAL A 218 12.23 21.31 2.24
CA VAL A 218 12.40 22.75 2.11
C VAL A 218 13.83 23.05 1.69
N GLY A 219 14.01 24.04 0.83
CA GLY A 219 15.35 24.37 0.37
C GLY A 219 15.42 25.50 -0.64
N LEU A 220 16.59 25.70 -1.18
CA LEU A 220 16.88 26.73 -2.16
C LEU A 220 16.88 26.13 -3.57
N ARG A 221 16.26 26.86 -4.48
CA ARG A 221 16.30 26.62 -5.93
C ARG A 221 16.99 27.77 -6.60
N LEU A 222 18.11 27.49 -7.25
CA LEU A 222 18.90 28.45 -8.02
C LEU A 222 18.64 28.20 -9.50
N THR A 223 18.24 29.22 -10.24
CA THR A 223 18.01 29.10 -11.70
C THR A 223 18.87 30.12 -12.42
N LEU A 224 19.74 29.63 -13.30
CA LEU A 224 20.46 30.44 -14.28
C LEU A 224 19.78 30.28 -15.64
N SER A 225 19.43 31.38 -16.26
CA SER A 225 18.74 31.36 -17.57
C SER A 225 19.42 32.29 -18.57
N VAL A 226 19.39 31.88 -19.84
CA VAL A 226 19.82 32.68 -20.99
C VAL A 226 18.66 32.74 -21.97
N THR A 227 18.17 33.95 -22.22
CA THR A 227 17.08 34.20 -23.16
C THR A 227 17.60 34.94 -24.40
N MET A 228 17.29 34.41 -25.59
CA MET A 228 17.63 35.04 -26.86
C MET A 228 16.40 35.67 -27.49
N CYS A 229 16.48 36.95 -27.87
CA CYS A 229 15.43 37.73 -28.54
C CYS A 229 14.05 37.64 -27.83
N GLY A 230 13.99 37.32 -26.56
CA GLY A 230 12.74 37.11 -25.81
C GLY A 230 11.97 35.84 -26.23
N ILE A 231 12.48 35.08 -27.20
CA ILE A 231 11.78 33.93 -27.83
C ILE A 231 12.23 32.59 -27.22
N ALA A 232 13.55 32.36 -27.15
CA ALA A 232 14.12 31.11 -26.66
C ALA A 232 14.85 31.32 -25.34
N THR A 233 14.55 30.53 -24.34
CA THR A 233 15.22 30.52 -23.04
C THR A 233 15.77 29.14 -22.73
N ALA A 234 17.06 29.02 -22.55
CA ALA A 234 17.69 27.86 -21.94
C ALA A 234 17.96 28.16 -20.48
N TYR A 235 17.76 27.19 -19.61
CA TYR A 235 18.04 27.37 -18.19
C TYR A 235 18.57 26.11 -17.51
N ILE A 236 19.38 26.30 -16.51
CA ILE A 236 19.83 25.26 -15.58
C ILE A 236 19.29 25.61 -14.19
N THR A 237 18.75 24.64 -13.52
CA THR A 237 18.22 24.77 -12.17
C THR A 237 18.94 23.80 -11.25
N GLY A 238 19.58 24.31 -10.20
CA GLY A 238 20.13 23.54 -9.08
C GLY A 238 19.25 23.74 -7.86
N SER A 239 18.84 22.64 -7.22
CA SER A 239 18.04 22.71 -6.00
C SER A 239 18.72 21.90 -4.90
N LEU A 240 18.79 22.49 -3.71
CA LEU A 240 19.27 21.86 -2.49
C LEU A 240 18.15 21.88 -1.46
N TYR A 241 17.71 20.71 -1.03
CA TYR A 241 16.62 20.57 -0.07
C TYR A 241 17.06 19.80 1.17
N ALA A 242 16.65 20.25 2.34
CA ALA A 242 16.55 19.41 3.53
C ALA A 242 15.19 18.68 3.46
N TYR A 243 15.19 17.38 3.66
CA TYR A 243 13.98 16.57 3.62
C TYR A 243 13.76 15.81 4.92
N ALA A 244 12.49 15.52 5.20
CA ALA A 244 12.03 14.57 6.21
C ALA A 244 10.97 13.67 5.58
N GLU A 245 11.12 12.36 5.75
CA GLU A 245 10.18 11.36 5.26
C GLU A 245 9.78 10.39 6.35
N LEU A 246 8.50 10.09 6.43
CA LEU A 246 7.92 9.07 7.28
C LEU A 246 7.34 7.98 6.38
N THR A 247 7.80 6.77 6.55
CA THR A 247 7.25 5.58 5.91
C THR A 247 6.57 4.74 6.99
N GLY A 248 5.34 4.35 6.74
CA GLY A 248 4.54 3.59 7.69
C GLY A 248 3.86 2.40 7.01
N LEU A 249 3.80 1.32 7.76
CA LEU A 249 3.11 0.10 7.40
C LEU A 249 2.41 -0.39 8.66
N PHE A 250 1.10 -0.57 8.55
CA PHE A 250 0.28 -1.11 9.62
C PHE A 250 -0.72 -2.08 9.02
N PHE A 251 -0.87 -3.23 9.65
CA PHE A 251 -1.84 -4.24 9.29
C PHE A 251 -2.45 -4.83 10.57
N ASN A 252 -3.77 -4.87 10.63
CA ASN A 252 -4.52 -5.50 11.69
C ASN A 252 -5.48 -6.52 11.08
N THR A 253 -5.51 -7.71 11.62
CA THR A 253 -6.53 -8.71 11.30
C THR A 253 -7.24 -9.15 12.57
N THR A 254 -8.55 -9.18 12.53
CA THR A 254 -9.39 -9.62 13.64
C THR A 254 -10.35 -10.70 13.14
N ASN A 255 -10.35 -11.85 13.77
CA ASN A 255 -11.38 -12.85 13.56
C ASN A 255 -12.59 -12.50 14.45
N LEU A 256 -13.66 -12.04 13.83
CA LEU A 256 -14.86 -11.58 14.53
C LEU A 256 -15.64 -12.72 15.23
N LEU A 257 -15.37 -13.98 14.89
CA LEU A 257 -16.04 -15.13 15.53
C LEU A 257 -15.28 -15.62 16.76
N SER A 258 -13.95 -15.65 16.71
CA SER A 258 -13.10 -16.11 17.82
C SER A 258 -12.59 -14.97 18.71
N GLY A 259 -12.66 -13.72 18.26
CA GLY A 259 -12.05 -12.58 18.92
C GLY A 259 -10.53 -12.49 18.77
N ALA A 260 -9.91 -13.44 18.07
CA ALA A 260 -8.47 -13.43 17.83
C ALA A 260 -8.07 -12.20 17.00
N ASN A 261 -7.06 -11.49 17.47
CA ASN A 261 -6.56 -10.26 16.84
C ASN A 261 -5.04 -10.32 16.69
N THR A 262 -4.55 -9.92 15.54
CA THR A 262 -3.11 -9.82 15.26
C THR A 262 -2.82 -8.46 14.64
N ASN A 263 -1.85 -7.77 15.22
CA ASN A 263 -1.37 -6.48 14.74
C ASN A 263 0.07 -6.60 14.28
N LEU A 264 0.36 -5.96 13.17
CA LEU A 264 1.70 -5.86 12.62
C LEU A 264 1.94 -4.41 12.20
N GLY A 265 3.02 -3.81 12.66
CA GLY A 265 3.32 -2.43 12.33
C GLY A 265 4.81 -2.18 12.20
N ALA A 266 5.19 -1.31 11.27
CA ALA A 266 6.54 -0.79 11.15
C ALA A 266 6.48 0.68 10.73
N LEU A 267 7.35 1.49 11.33
CA LEU A 267 7.55 2.89 11.01
C LEU A 267 9.03 3.13 10.75
N LYS A 268 9.33 3.91 9.71
CA LYS A 268 10.68 4.42 9.46
C LYS A 268 10.61 5.93 9.26
N PHE A 269 11.38 6.64 10.02
CA PHE A 269 11.60 8.07 9.86
C PHE A 269 13.01 8.32 9.32
N GLU A 270 13.13 9.20 8.33
CA GLU A 270 14.40 9.54 7.69
C GLU A 270 14.47 11.03 7.42
N VAL A 271 15.61 11.63 7.75
CA VAL A 271 15.95 13.03 7.41
C VAL A 271 17.25 13.08 6.65
N GLY A 272 17.39 14.03 5.75
CA GLY A 272 18.60 14.14 4.95
C GLY A 272 18.58 15.33 3.99
N ILE A 273 19.44 15.25 3.00
CA ILE A 273 19.63 16.29 1.99
C ILE A 273 19.38 15.69 0.60
N ASP A 274 18.56 16.37 -0.19
CA ASP A 274 18.33 16.11 -1.60
C ASP A 274 18.96 17.19 -2.47
N VAL A 275 19.71 16.80 -3.51
CA VAL A 275 20.18 17.70 -4.55
C VAL A 275 19.57 17.30 -5.89
N VAL A 276 18.99 18.25 -6.58
CA VAL A 276 18.40 18.04 -7.90
C VAL A 276 18.95 19.06 -8.87
N VAL A 277 19.49 18.59 -9.99
CA VAL A 277 19.94 19.46 -11.08
C VAL A 277 19.12 19.14 -12.33
N SER A 278 18.57 20.18 -12.93
CA SER A 278 17.73 20.07 -14.13
C SER A 278 18.17 21.08 -15.19
N LEU A 279 18.05 20.67 -16.44
CA LEU A 279 18.16 21.53 -17.61
C LEU A 279 16.78 21.77 -18.21
N GLY A 280 16.54 22.93 -18.74
CA GLY A 280 15.29 23.23 -19.40
C GLY A 280 15.45 24.13 -20.62
N LEU A 281 14.50 23.95 -21.52
CA LEU A 281 14.36 24.79 -22.72
C LEU A 281 12.90 25.29 -22.79
N LYS A 282 12.73 26.59 -23.00
CA LYS A 282 11.46 27.23 -23.21
C LYS A 282 11.50 28.02 -24.50
N VAL A 283 10.66 27.71 -25.46
CA VAL A 283 10.54 28.42 -26.73
C VAL A 283 9.13 28.99 -26.83
N ARG A 284 9.03 30.31 -27.01
CA ARG A 284 7.80 31.03 -27.24
C ARG A 284 7.59 31.21 -28.73
N LEU A 285 6.60 30.54 -29.28
CA LEU A 285 6.08 30.75 -30.62
C LEU A 285 4.88 31.69 -30.53
N ILE A 286 4.46 32.28 -31.66
CA ILE A 286 3.34 33.24 -31.73
C ILE A 286 2.07 32.67 -31.08
N PHE A 287 1.78 31.37 -31.30
CA PHE A 287 0.56 30.72 -30.82
C PHE A 287 0.80 29.64 -29.72
N LYS A 288 2.05 29.32 -29.37
CA LYS A 288 2.36 28.22 -28.45
C LYS A 288 3.68 28.44 -27.72
N THR A 289 3.67 28.10 -26.44
CA THR A 289 4.94 27.98 -25.67
C THR A 289 5.29 26.52 -25.48
N ILE A 290 6.45 26.09 -25.96
CA ILE A 290 6.99 24.76 -25.76
C ILE A 290 7.95 24.84 -24.58
N ARG A 291 7.76 23.94 -23.60
CA ARG A 291 8.66 23.77 -22.46
C ARG A 291 9.09 22.33 -22.36
N LYS A 292 10.39 22.10 -22.17
CA LYS A 292 10.95 20.79 -21.97
C LYS A 292 12.01 20.86 -20.85
N ASN A 293 11.88 19.98 -19.87
CA ASN A 293 12.78 19.88 -18.74
C ASN A 293 13.36 18.48 -18.69
N TRP A 294 14.64 18.40 -18.35
CA TRP A 294 15.37 17.15 -18.13
C TRP A 294 16.06 17.23 -16.78
N THR A 295 15.82 16.27 -15.92
CA THR A 295 16.61 16.07 -14.71
C THR A 295 17.92 15.40 -15.11
N VAL A 296 19.03 16.06 -14.82
CA VAL A 296 20.39 15.61 -15.18
C VAL A 296 21.02 14.86 -14.03
N TYR A 297 20.74 15.31 -12.80
CA TYR A 297 21.32 14.71 -11.61
C TYR A 297 20.32 14.76 -10.45
N THR A 298 20.30 13.67 -9.69
CA THR A 298 19.60 13.56 -8.40
C THR A 298 20.54 12.87 -7.43
N GLY A 299 20.87 13.56 -6.34
CA GLY A 299 21.64 12.99 -5.22
C GLY A 299 20.80 13.05 -3.95
N ARG A 300 20.83 11.99 -3.17
CA ARG A 300 20.14 11.90 -1.89
C ARG A 300 21.09 11.36 -0.85
N TRP A 301 21.22 12.07 0.25
CA TRP A 301 22.08 11.72 1.38
C TRP A 301 21.24 11.69 2.66
N PRO A 302 20.86 10.50 3.14
CA PRO A 302 20.25 10.35 4.45
C PRO A 302 21.30 10.71 5.52
N LEU A 303 20.96 11.63 6.41
CA LEU A 303 21.81 12.02 7.53
C LEU A 303 21.48 11.22 8.78
N TRP A 304 20.23 10.91 8.97
CA TRP A 304 19.75 10.12 10.10
C TRP A 304 18.48 9.37 9.72
N SER A 305 18.36 8.16 10.24
CA SER A 305 17.14 7.35 10.10
C SER A 305 16.92 6.51 11.37
N THR A 306 15.67 6.34 11.72
CA THR A 306 15.26 5.41 12.78
C THR A 306 14.10 4.55 12.27
N SER A 307 14.03 3.32 12.71
CA SER A 307 12.93 2.41 12.40
C SER A 307 12.45 1.74 13.67
N VAL A 308 11.14 1.61 13.80
CA VAL A 308 10.47 0.88 14.87
C VAL A 308 9.55 -0.13 14.22
N SER A 309 9.67 -1.39 14.63
CA SER A 309 8.73 -2.44 14.24
C SER A 309 8.12 -3.05 15.53
N SER A 310 6.84 -3.27 15.53
CA SER A 310 6.14 -3.99 16.56
C SER A 310 5.25 -5.05 15.94
N SER A 311 5.35 -6.27 16.45
CA SER A 311 4.36 -7.32 16.25
C SER A 311 3.64 -7.48 17.58
N MET A 312 2.35 -7.16 17.62
CA MET A 312 1.53 -7.37 18.82
C MET A 312 0.53 -8.49 18.52
N SER A 313 0.70 -9.63 19.15
CA SER A 313 -0.40 -10.53 19.42
C SER A 313 -0.78 -10.29 20.88
N TYR A 314 -2.02 -9.86 21.10
CA TYR A 314 -2.70 -9.70 22.39
C TYR A 314 -1.76 -9.32 23.56
N MET A 315 -1.52 -8.04 23.76
CA MET A 315 -0.99 -7.55 25.05
C MET A 315 -2.18 -7.12 25.90
N ASP A 316 -2.20 -7.59 27.15
CA ASP A 316 -3.11 -7.11 28.19
C ASP A 316 -2.88 -5.61 28.40
N GLU A 317 -3.94 -4.83 28.74
CA GLU A 317 -3.81 -3.38 28.92
C GLU A 317 -2.73 -2.98 29.93
N GLU A 318 -2.46 -3.84 30.92
CA GLU A 318 -1.45 -3.65 31.94
C GLU A 318 -0.01 -3.74 31.39
N GLU A 319 0.27 -4.65 30.45
CA GLU A 319 1.57 -4.75 29.76
C GLU A 319 1.82 -3.58 28.80
N LEU A 320 0.76 -3.04 28.21
CA LEU A 320 0.83 -1.87 27.31
C LEU A 320 1.29 -0.60 28.05
N GLU A 321 0.83 -0.39 29.28
CA GLU A 321 1.26 0.75 30.11
C GLU A 321 2.71 0.64 30.54
N VAL A 322 3.18 -0.56 30.90
CA VAL A 322 4.58 -0.82 31.27
C VAL A 322 5.50 -0.60 30.07
N SER A 323 5.17 -1.16 28.90
CA SER A 323 5.93 -0.97 27.66
C SER A 323 6.00 0.50 27.20
N ARG A 324 4.92 1.25 27.42
CA ARG A 324 4.83 2.69 27.11
C ARG A 324 5.68 3.53 28.07
N ALA A 325 5.71 3.16 29.35
CA ALA A 325 6.53 3.82 30.38
C ALA A 325 8.02 3.56 30.14
N ASP A 326 8.41 2.35 29.77
CA ASP A 326 9.80 1.98 29.48
C ASP A 326 10.30 2.64 28.18
N PHE A 327 9.47 2.71 27.14
CA PHE A 327 9.79 3.43 25.90
C PHE A 327 10.03 4.93 26.15
N ILE A 328 9.17 5.56 26.97
CA ILE A 328 9.32 6.98 27.36
C ILE A 328 10.60 7.19 28.17
N ARG A 329 10.95 6.25 29.04
CA ARG A 329 12.14 6.32 29.89
C ARG A 329 13.45 6.17 29.12
N GLU A 330 13.45 5.37 28.07
CA GLU A 330 14.65 5.03 27.29
C GLU A 330 14.96 6.03 26.16
N HIS A 331 13.94 6.75 25.65
CA HIS A 331 14.07 7.53 24.43
C HIS A 331 13.80 9.05 24.59
N LEU A 332 13.37 9.51 25.76
CA LEU A 332 13.28 10.94 26.04
C LEU A 332 14.47 11.40 26.89
N PRO A 333 15.30 12.33 26.40
CA PRO A 333 16.37 12.92 27.22
C PRO A 333 15.76 13.61 28.44
N THR A 334 16.22 13.23 29.62
CA THR A 334 15.92 13.94 30.86
C THR A 334 16.39 15.39 30.70
N ILE A 335 15.47 16.30 30.54
CA ILE A 335 15.80 17.73 30.58
C ILE A 335 16.06 18.06 32.04
N HIS A 336 17.32 18.34 32.37
CA HIS A 336 17.74 18.91 33.64
C HIS A 336 17.75 20.45 33.53
#